data_b7b06c225d8798c56045b2c8b2021034
#
_entry.id   b7b06c225d8798c56045b2c8b2021034
#
_cell.length_a   1.000
_cell.length_b   1.000
_cell.length_c   1.000
_cell.angle_alpha   90.00
_cell.angle_beta   90.00
_cell.angle_gamma   90.00
#
_symmetry.space_group_name_H-M   'P 1'
#
loop_
_entity.id
_entity.type
_entity.pdbx_description
1 polymer ?
#
loop_
_entity_poly.entity_id
_entity_poly.type
_entity_poly.pdbx_seq_one_letter_code
_entity_poly.pdbx_strand_id
1 'polypeptide(L)'
;CIGSDTSSAVLQAMLSVGHRIPKKNILLSTGTPKQKADMIDAARLLANKGYKIYATGGTHKYLTENNIESTLVYWPSESGKPQALDMLHEKELDMVVNVPKNLTAGELDNGYKIRRAAIDLNIPLITNARLASSFINAFCTMSIDDIAIKSWEEYK
;
A
#
# COMPACT_ATOMS: atom_id res chain seq x y z
N CYS A 1 -0.14 13.95 -15.29
CA CYS A 1 0.38 12.94 -16.24
C CYS A 1 -0.70 12.51 -17.20
N ILE A 2 -0.32 12.23 -18.44
CA ILE A 2 -1.18 11.68 -19.47
C ILE A 2 -0.63 10.28 -19.79
N GLY A 3 -1.43 9.26 -19.55
CA GLY A 3 -1.09 7.87 -19.89
C GLY A 3 -1.89 7.37 -21.10
N SER A 4 -1.43 6.30 -21.73
CA SER A 4 -2.16 5.58 -22.79
C SER A 4 -3.43 4.90 -22.26
N ASP A 5 -3.43 4.57 -20.98
CA ASP A 5 -4.53 3.96 -20.25
C ASP A 5 -4.49 4.38 -18.77
N THR A 6 -5.48 3.95 -17.98
CA THR A 6 -5.60 4.31 -16.57
C THR A 6 -4.40 3.84 -15.75
N SER A 7 -3.87 2.65 -16.01
CA SER A 7 -2.74 2.07 -15.26
C SER A 7 -1.47 2.87 -15.50
N SER A 8 -1.16 3.20 -16.76
CA SER A 8 0.00 4.02 -17.11
C SER A 8 -0.11 5.44 -16.53
N ALA A 9 -1.30 6.05 -16.59
CA ALA A 9 -1.53 7.37 -16.02
C ALA A 9 -1.33 7.39 -14.49
N VAL A 10 -1.87 6.41 -13.78
CA VAL A 10 -1.71 6.28 -12.32
C VAL A 10 -0.24 6.02 -11.97
N LEU A 11 0.43 5.11 -12.67
CA LEU A 11 1.83 4.79 -12.39
C LEU A 11 2.72 6.00 -12.59
N GLN A 12 2.61 6.70 -13.72
CA GLN A 12 3.36 7.93 -14.00
C GLN A 12 3.08 9.02 -12.96
N ALA A 13 1.81 9.25 -12.61
CA ALA A 13 1.43 10.25 -11.61
C ALA A 13 2.04 9.95 -10.24
N MET A 14 2.00 8.71 -9.80
CA MET A 14 2.57 8.30 -8.50
C MET A 14 4.09 8.42 -8.49
N LEU A 15 4.77 7.99 -9.56
CA LEU A 15 6.22 8.11 -9.68
C LEU A 15 6.67 9.58 -9.74
N SER A 16 5.92 10.45 -10.42
CA SER A 16 6.27 11.88 -10.56
C SER A 16 6.22 12.66 -9.25
N VAL A 17 5.43 12.21 -8.27
CA VAL A 17 5.37 12.80 -6.92
C VAL A 17 6.25 12.07 -5.90
N GLY A 18 7.17 11.23 -6.36
CA GLY A 18 8.19 10.58 -5.53
C GLY A 18 7.78 9.25 -4.91
N HIS A 19 6.60 8.70 -5.23
CA HIS A 19 6.31 7.32 -4.88
C HIS A 19 7.26 6.38 -5.62
N ARG A 20 7.69 5.33 -4.93
CA ARG A 20 8.57 4.30 -5.50
C ARG A 20 7.82 2.99 -5.59
N ILE A 21 8.11 2.19 -6.59
CA ILE A 21 7.64 0.82 -6.66
C ILE A 21 8.30 0.05 -5.51
N PRO A 22 7.53 -0.63 -4.65
CA PRO A 22 8.09 -1.40 -3.54
C PRO A 22 8.93 -2.56 -4.07
N LYS A 23 9.98 -2.93 -3.32
CA LYS A 23 10.88 -4.03 -3.70
C LYS A 23 10.35 -5.38 -3.26
N LYS A 24 9.87 -5.48 -2.01
CA LYS A 24 9.51 -6.76 -1.41
C LYS A 24 8.40 -6.70 -0.36
N ASN A 25 8.47 -5.78 0.59
CA ASN A 25 7.68 -5.80 1.82
C ASN A 25 6.64 -4.68 1.85
N ILE A 26 5.38 -5.04 1.99
CA ILE A 26 4.26 -4.09 1.95
C ILE A 26 3.39 -4.28 3.19
N LEU A 27 3.10 -3.18 3.89
CA LEU A 27 2.14 -3.16 4.99
C LEU A 27 0.75 -2.78 4.48
N LEU A 28 -0.24 -3.64 4.75
CA LEU A 28 -1.65 -3.39 4.49
C LEU A 28 -2.42 -3.24 5.80
N SER A 29 -3.05 -2.10 5.99
CA SER A 29 -3.93 -1.81 7.12
C SER A 29 -5.17 -1.09 6.62
N THR A 30 -6.22 -1.84 6.34
CA THR A 30 -7.49 -1.33 5.79
C THR A 30 -8.61 -1.46 6.81
N GLY A 31 -9.40 -0.39 6.94
CA GLY A 31 -10.37 -0.28 8.02
C GLY A 31 -11.67 -1.04 7.78
N THR A 32 -12.56 -0.51 6.94
CA THR A 32 -13.92 -1.03 6.77
C THR A 32 -13.97 -2.29 5.88
N PRO A 33 -15.02 -3.12 5.97
CA PRO A 33 -15.22 -4.26 5.06
C PRO A 33 -15.17 -3.87 3.59
N LYS A 34 -15.76 -2.73 3.21
CA LYS A 34 -15.73 -2.22 1.85
C LYS A 34 -14.31 -1.92 1.38
N GLN A 35 -13.52 -1.25 2.22
CA GLN A 35 -12.11 -0.95 1.89
C GLN A 35 -11.26 -2.21 1.77
N LYS A 36 -11.55 -3.25 2.57
CA LYS A 36 -10.91 -4.56 2.45
C LYS A 36 -11.27 -5.23 1.12
N ALA A 37 -12.55 -5.19 0.74
CA ALA A 37 -13.01 -5.71 -0.55
C ALA A 37 -12.37 -4.96 -1.72
N ASP A 38 -12.26 -3.62 -1.66
CA ASP A 38 -11.60 -2.80 -2.69
C ASP A 38 -10.11 -3.15 -2.86
N MET A 39 -9.49 -3.79 -1.86
CA MET A 39 -8.07 -4.15 -1.85
C MET A 39 -7.77 -5.62 -2.15
N ILE A 40 -8.78 -6.49 -2.20
CA ILE A 40 -8.56 -7.94 -2.23
C ILE A 40 -7.84 -8.40 -3.50
N ASP A 41 -8.23 -7.88 -4.66
CA ASP A 41 -7.61 -8.25 -5.93
C ASP A 41 -6.17 -7.73 -6.02
N ALA A 42 -5.93 -6.51 -5.51
CA ALA A 42 -4.58 -5.96 -5.41
C ALA A 42 -3.69 -6.78 -4.47
N ALA A 43 -4.21 -7.21 -3.32
CA ALA A 43 -3.46 -8.08 -2.41
C ALA A 43 -3.14 -9.45 -3.05
N ARG A 44 -4.05 -10.01 -3.83
CA ARG A 44 -3.82 -11.24 -4.59
C ARG A 44 -2.73 -11.04 -5.65
N LEU A 45 -2.73 -9.93 -6.36
CA LEU A 45 -1.68 -9.59 -7.32
C LEU A 45 -0.31 -9.46 -6.64
N LEU A 46 -0.23 -8.80 -5.48
CA LEU A 46 1.01 -8.71 -4.71
C LEU A 46 1.54 -10.09 -4.32
N ALA A 47 0.68 -10.96 -3.78
CA ALA A 47 1.07 -12.32 -3.41
C ALA A 47 1.57 -13.12 -4.62
N ASN A 48 0.87 -13.06 -5.75
CA ASN A 48 1.26 -13.74 -6.98
C ASN A 48 2.58 -13.24 -7.58
N LYS A 49 2.93 -11.97 -7.33
CA LYS A 49 4.20 -11.37 -7.75
C LYS A 49 5.34 -11.60 -6.75
N GLY A 50 5.08 -12.32 -5.66
CA GLY A 50 6.08 -12.67 -4.66
C GLY A 50 6.38 -11.56 -3.63
N TYR A 51 5.52 -10.54 -3.53
CA TYR A 51 5.62 -9.56 -2.46
C TYR A 51 5.24 -10.20 -1.12
N LYS A 52 5.95 -9.81 -0.08
CA LYS A 52 5.61 -10.21 1.29
C LYS A 52 4.63 -9.20 1.88
N ILE A 53 3.45 -9.68 2.23
CA ILE A 53 2.38 -8.87 2.77
C ILE A 53 2.40 -8.95 4.29
N TYR A 54 2.54 -7.81 4.94
CA TYR A 54 2.32 -7.62 6.36
C TYR A 54 0.96 -6.97 6.56
N ALA A 55 0.18 -7.41 7.55
CA ALA A 55 -1.15 -6.87 7.74
C ALA A 55 -1.54 -6.75 9.21
N THR A 56 -2.22 -5.66 9.57
CA THR A 56 -2.79 -5.49 10.91
C THR A 56 -3.99 -6.41 11.14
N GLY A 57 -4.27 -6.77 12.39
CA GLY A 57 -5.17 -7.86 12.79
C GLY A 57 -6.42 -8.07 11.94
N GLY A 58 -7.28 -7.04 11.80
CA GLY A 58 -8.50 -7.16 11.01
C GLY A 58 -8.28 -7.31 9.50
N THR A 59 -7.18 -6.78 8.96
CA THR A 59 -6.79 -6.96 7.56
C THR A 59 -6.18 -8.33 7.35
N HIS A 60 -5.30 -8.77 8.25
CA HIS A 60 -4.71 -10.11 8.21
C HIS A 60 -5.78 -11.20 8.21
N LYS A 61 -6.75 -11.10 9.15
CA LYS A 61 -7.89 -12.05 9.20
C LYS A 61 -8.63 -12.11 7.87
N TYR A 62 -8.95 -10.95 7.28
CA TYR A 62 -9.68 -10.89 6.02
C TYR A 62 -8.88 -11.49 4.85
N LEU A 63 -7.59 -11.24 4.77
CA LEU A 63 -6.70 -11.83 3.75
C LEU A 63 -6.63 -13.35 3.88
N THR A 64 -6.48 -13.86 5.11
CA THR A 64 -6.44 -15.30 5.40
C THR A 64 -7.74 -15.99 5.01
N GLU A 65 -8.90 -15.40 5.32
CA GLU A 65 -10.23 -15.91 4.94
C GLU A 65 -10.41 -15.95 3.41
N ASN A 66 -9.63 -15.16 2.65
CA ASN A 66 -9.63 -15.15 1.19
C ASN A 66 -8.44 -15.90 0.56
N ASN A 67 -7.76 -16.75 1.32
CA ASN A 67 -6.60 -17.55 0.89
C ASN A 67 -5.44 -16.69 0.34
N ILE A 68 -5.19 -15.53 0.96
CA ILE A 68 -4.03 -14.69 0.67
C ILE A 68 -3.11 -14.73 1.88
N GLU A 69 -1.88 -15.21 1.65
CA GLU A 69 -0.87 -15.28 2.69
C GLU A 69 -0.44 -13.88 3.14
N SER A 70 -0.38 -13.67 4.45
CA SER A 70 0.13 -12.45 5.05
C SER A 70 0.73 -12.72 6.44
N THR A 71 1.62 -11.86 6.87
CA THR A 71 2.18 -11.90 8.22
C THR A 71 1.43 -10.90 9.11
N LEU A 72 0.90 -11.37 10.23
CA LEU A 72 0.28 -10.49 11.21
C LEU A 72 1.30 -9.52 11.79
N VAL A 73 0.95 -8.25 11.85
CA VAL A 73 1.67 -7.21 12.58
C VAL A 73 0.75 -6.51 13.56
N TYR A 74 1.34 -6.05 14.66
CA TYR A 74 0.61 -5.44 15.75
C TYR A 74 0.68 -3.91 15.69
N TRP A 75 -0.37 -3.28 16.22
CA TRP A 75 -0.44 -1.84 16.37
C TRP A 75 0.54 -1.37 17.46
N PRO A 76 0.97 -0.08 17.42
CA PRO A 76 1.85 0.48 18.46
C PRO A 76 1.30 0.37 19.90
N SER A 77 -0.01 0.28 20.08
CA SER A 77 -0.67 0.10 21.38
C SER A 77 -0.79 -1.36 21.84
N GLU A 78 -0.43 -2.31 21.00
CA GLU A 78 -0.49 -3.74 21.30
C GLU A 78 0.88 -4.27 21.72
N SER A 79 0.91 -5.30 22.56
CA SER A 79 2.18 -5.88 23.05
C SER A 79 2.77 -6.98 22.16
N GLY A 80 2.09 -7.35 21.08
CA GLY A 80 2.53 -8.41 20.16
C GLY A 80 3.72 -8.01 19.28
N LYS A 81 4.38 -9.00 18.68
CA LYS A 81 5.49 -8.82 17.74
C LYS A 81 5.22 -9.61 16.44
N PRO A 82 5.68 -9.11 15.27
CA PRO A 82 6.34 -7.81 15.05
C PRO A 82 5.35 -6.65 15.15
N GLN A 83 5.83 -5.48 15.55
CA GLN A 83 5.03 -4.26 15.54
C GLN A 83 5.25 -3.46 14.26
N ALA A 84 4.19 -2.89 13.72
CA ALA A 84 4.25 -2.10 12.50
C ALA A 84 5.21 -0.90 12.62
N LEU A 85 5.26 -0.27 13.79
CA LEU A 85 6.12 0.89 14.04
C LEU A 85 7.60 0.51 14.10
N ASP A 86 7.95 -0.61 14.74
CA ASP A 86 9.32 -1.12 14.78
C ASP A 86 9.83 -1.39 13.37
N MET A 87 9.05 -2.12 12.56
CA MET A 87 9.38 -2.43 11.17
C MET A 87 9.58 -1.20 10.28
N LEU A 88 8.84 -0.11 10.54
CA LEU A 88 9.05 1.16 9.87
C LEU A 88 10.40 1.77 10.23
N HIS A 89 10.73 1.84 11.53
CA HIS A 89 12.00 2.38 12.01
C HIS A 89 13.21 1.58 11.54
N GLU A 90 13.07 0.25 11.45
CA GLU A 90 14.10 -0.66 10.93
C GLU A 90 14.17 -0.67 9.39
N LYS A 91 13.29 0.11 8.73
CA LYS A 91 13.19 0.22 7.26
C LYS A 91 12.95 -1.12 6.55
N GLU A 92 12.26 -2.02 7.23
CA GLU A 92 11.90 -3.31 6.67
C GLU A 92 10.71 -3.25 5.68
N LEU A 93 9.97 -2.14 5.68
CA LEU A 93 8.80 -1.93 4.82
C LEU A 93 9.14 -1.00 3.66
N ASP A 94 8.75 -1.40 2.45
CA ASP A 94 8.95 -0.62 1.22
C ASP A 94 7.76 0.29 0.87
N MET A 95 6.56 -0.07 1.32
CA MET A 95 5.33 0.68 1.12
C MET A 95 4.33 0.42 2.24
N VAL A 96 3.55 1.43 2.57
CA VAL A 96 2.47 1.38 3.56
C VAL A 96 1.15 1.78 2.93
N VAL A 97 0.14 0.93 3.07
CA VAL A 97 -1.27 1.28 2.85
C VAL A 97 -1.94 1.31 4.21
N ASN A 98 -2.32 2.50 4.68
CA ASN A 98 -3.01 2.67 5.97
C ASN A 98 -4.28 3.48 5.79
N VAL A 99 -5.42 2.79 5.75
CA VAL A 99 -6.75 3.38 5.54
C VAL A 99 -7.54 3.28 6.84
N PRO A 100 -7.88 4.41 7.49
CA PRO A 100 -8.59 4.41 8.77
C PRO A 100 -9.97 3.75 8.70
N LYS A 101 -10.35 3.05 9.76
CA LYS A 101 -11.69 2.44 9.89
C LYS A 101 -12.74 3.47 10.31
N ASN A 102 -12.41 4.27 11.29
CA ASN A 102 -13.29 5.26 11.89
C ASN A 102 -12.45 6.38 12.55
N LEU A 103 -13.11 7.31 13.21
CA LEU A 103 -12.48 8.46 13.88
C LEU A 103 -12.38 8.26 15.41
N THR A 104 -12.36 7.03 15.92
CA THR A 104 -12.14 6.80 17.35
C THR A 104 -10.72 7.20 17.75
N ALA A 105 -10.52 7.68 18.98
CA ALA A 105 -9.23 8.18 19.45
C ALA A 105 -8.10 7.13 19.33
N GLY A 106 -8.36 5.86 19.67
CA GLY A 106 -7.37 4.79 19.57
C GLY A 106 -6.98 4.45 18.13
N GLU A 107 -7.93 4.40 17.21
CA GLU A 107 -7.68 4.18 15.78
C GLU A 107 -6.90 5.35 15.17
N LEU A 108 -7.27 6.58 15.55
CA LEU A 108 -6.57 7.78 15.08
C LEU A 108 -5.14 7.82 15.61
N ASP A 109 -4.89 7.51 16.88
CA ASP A 109 -3.55 7.54 17.49
C ASP A 109 -2.63 6.48 16.87
N ASN A 110 -3.06 5.23 16.81
CA ASN A 110 -2.29 4.15 16.21
C ASN A 110 -2.02 4.39 14.71
N GLY A 111 -3.06 4.73 13.97
CA GLY A 111 -2.93 5.03 12.55
C GLY A 111 -2.09 6.29 12.30
N TYR A 112 -2.20 7.30 13.15
CA TYR A 112 -1.37 8.50 13.07
C TYR A 112 0.11 8.17 13.24
N LYS A 113 0.48 7.39 14.27
CA LYS A 113 1.87 7.00 14.52
C LYS A 113 2.48 6.27 13.32
N ILE A 114 1.75 5.33 12.72
CA ILE A 114 2.20 4.61 11.53
C ILE A 114 2.36 5.55 10.33
N ARG A 115 1.35 6.37 10.04
CA ARG A 115 1.42 7.31 8.91
C ARG A 115 2.52 8.34 9.08
N ARG A 116 2.67 8.89 10.30
CA ARG A 116 3.73 9.86 10.63
C ARG A 116 5.11 9.23 10.44
N ALA A 117 5.35 8.04 10.99
CA ALA A 117 6.62 7.34 10.84
C ALA A 117 6.92 7.03 9.36
N ALA A 118 5.93 6.60 8.58
CA ALA A 118 6.14 6.36 7.15
C ALA A 118 6.60 7.62 6.40
N ILE A 119 5.98 8.78 6.68
CA ILE A 119 6.36 10.07 6.08
C ILE A 119 7.76 10.49 6.53
N ASP A 120 8.05 10.47 7.82
CA ASP A 120 9.33 10.90 8.39
C ASP A 120 10.50 10.04 7.89
N LEU A 121 10.26 8.76 7.61
CA LEU A 121 11.24 7.82 7.09
C LEU A 121 11.26 7.73 5.55
N ASN A 122 10.46 8.57 4.88
CA ASN A 122 10.33 8.61 3.42
C ASN A 122 9.94 7.25 2.82
N ILE A 123 9.02 6.54 3.50
CA ILE A 123 8.42 5.30 3.01
C ILE A 123 7.12 5.65 2.30
N PRO A 124 6.89 5.21 1.05
CA PRO A 124 5.65 5.47 0.31
C PRO A 124 4.41 5.11 1.12
N LEU A 125 3.52 6.09 1.30
CA LEU A 125 2.29 5.94 2.08
C LEU A 125 1.07 6.24 1.21
N ILE A 126 0.09 5.33 1.24
CA ILE A 126 -1.22 5.53 0.60
C ILE A 126 -2.32 5.36 1.64
N THR A 127 -3.24 6.33 1.71
CA THR A 127 -4.32 6.37 2.70
C THR A 127 -5.71 6.17 2.10
N ASN A 128 -5.79 5.84 0.82
CA ASN A 128 -7.03 5.55 0.10
C ASN A 128 -6.95 4.15 -0.53
N ALA A 129 -7.95 3.31 -0.25
CA ALA A 129 -7.95 1.91 -0.69
C ALA A 129 -8.01 1.77 -2.23
N ARG A 130 -8.83 2.59 -2.91
CA ARG A 130 -8.96 2.52 -4.36
C ARG A 130 -7.70 3.02 -5.07
N LEU A 131 -7.09 4.11 -4.58
CA LEU A 131 -5.81 4.58 -5.12
C LEU A 131 -4.72 3.53 -4.91
N ALA A 132 -4.65 2.91 -3.72
CA ALA A 132 -3.69 1.84 -3.44
C ALA A 132 -3.90 0.64 -4.38
N SER A 133 -5.16 0.21 -4.56
CA SER A 133 -5.50 -0.88 -5.48
C SER A 133 -5.10 -0.55 -6.92
N SER A 134 -5.39 0.67 -7.41
CA SER A 134 -5.01 1.11 -8.75
C SER A 134 -3.50 1.18 -8.95
N PHE A 135 -2.77 1.70 -7.96
CA PHE A 135 -1.30 1.79 -8.03
C PHE A 135 -0.65 0.40 -7.98
N ILE A 136 -1.12 -0.49 -7.09
CA ILE A 136 -0.65 -1.87 -7.02
C ILE A 136 -0.92 -2.60 -8.34
N ASN A 137 -2.12 -2.47 -8.89
CA ASN A 137 -2.43 -3.06 -10.19
C ASN A 137 -1.46 -2.54 -11.27
N ALA A 138 -1.24 -1.23 -11.33
CA ALA A 138 -0.36 -0.63 -12.32
C ALA A 138 1.06 -1.21 -12.24
N PHE A 139 1.74 -1.17 -11.09
CA PHE A 139 3.11 -1.68 -10.99
C PHE A 139 3.23 -3.22 -11.01
N CYS A 140 2.15 -3.94 -10.75
CA CYS A 140 2.13 -5.40 -10.89
C CYS A 140 1.90 -5.87 -12.33
N THR A 141 1.30 -5.04 -13.18
CA THR A 141 0.94 -5.42 -14.56
C THR A 141 1.79 -4.73 -15.63
N MET A 142 2.46 -3.64 -15.28
CA MET A 142 3.30 -2.86 -16.19
C MET A 142 4.75 -2.83 -15.71
N SER A 143 5.70 -2.75 -16.64
CA SER A 143 7.09 -2.40 -16.35
C SER A 143 7.29 -0.88 -16.43
N ILE A 144 8.27 -0.35 -15.70
CA ILE A 144 8.70 1.05 -15.87
C ILE A 144 9.15 1.30 -17.31
N ASP A 145 9.78 0.31 -17.94
CA ASP A 145 10.27 0.39 -19.31
C ASP A 145 9.15 0.48 -20.35
N ASP A 146 7.92 0.07 -19.99
CA ASP A 146 6.74 0.19 -20.85
C ASP A 146 6.12 1.60 -20.82
N ILE A 147 6.60 2.48 -19.94
CA ILE A 147 6.10 3.84 -19.81
C ILE A 147 6.65 4.69 -20.96
N ALA A 148 5.81 5.01 -21.93
CA ALA A 148 6.15 5.95 -22.99
C ALA A 148 6.21 7.37 -22.42
N ILE A 149 7.42 7.94 -22.35
CA ILE A 149 7.61 9.36 -22.06
C ILE A 149 7.42 10.11 -23.36
N LYS A 150 6.39 10.95 -23.44
CA LYS A 150 6.06 11.76 -24.61
C LYS A 150 6.12 13.24 -24.27
N SER A 151 6.57 14.03 -25.21
CA SER A 151 6.46 15.48 -25.12
C SER A 151 5.01 15.92 -25.29
N TRP A 152 4.66 17.12 -24.84
CA TRP A 152 3.31 17.67 -25.01
C TRP A 152 2.86 17.70 -26.47
N GLU A 153 3.77 17.90 -27.40
CA GLU A 153 3.48 17.99 -28.83
C GLU A 153 3.08 16.65 -29.46
N GLU A 154 3.52 15.54 -28.86
CA GLU A 154 3.20 14.17 -29.31
C GLU A 154 1.79 13.71 -28.88
N TYR A 155 1.06 14.52 -28.09
CA TYR A 155 -0.33 14.27 -27.69
C TYR A 155 -1.36 15.02 -28.56
N LYS A 156 -0.94 15.69 -29.64
CA LYS A 156 -1.82 16.38 -30.57
C LYS A 156 -2.43 15.42 -31.58
#